data_829efefa5d0a79f3d9a62863088cb8fe
#
_entry.id   829efefa5d0a79f3d9a62863088cb8fe
#
_cell.length_a   1.000
_cell.length_b   1.000
_cell.length_c   1.000
_cell.angle_alpha   90.00
_cell.angle_beta   90.00
_cell.angle_gamma   90.00
#
_symmetry.space_group_name_H-M   'P 1'
#
loop_
_entity.id
_entity.type
_entity.pdbx_description
1 polymer ?
#
loop_
_entity_poly.entity_id
_entity_poly.type
_entity_poly.pdbx_seq_one_letter_code
_entity_poly.pdbx_strand_id
1 'polypeptide(L)'
;MGGIHAAGGGKLYAWDLNVETDGESAAAIRSDRGGGTMVVDGGTYTSNGVGSPAVYCTADIAVKDATLTANGSEAVCIEGLNSLHLFNCDLTGNMSDLSQNDSTWTVILYQSMSGDSEVGNSTFQMDGGTLTS
;
A
#
# COMPACT_ATOMS: atom_id res chain seq x y z
N MET A 1 -11.12 2.63 -7.17
CA MET A 1 -11.84 2.01 -6.04
C MET A 1 -10.83 1.26 -5.19
N GLY A 2 -11.10 1.01 -3.93
CA GLY A 2 -10.14 0.33 -3.05
C GLY A 2 -10.86 -0.38 -1.93
N GLY A 3 -10.08 -0.99 -1.02
CA GLY A 3 -10.59 -1.60 0.19
C GLY A 3 -10.90 -0.55 1.25
N ILE A 4 -10.02 -0.41 2.26
CA ILE A 4 -10.14 0.70 3.21
C ILE A 4 -9.41 1.92 2.68
N HIS A 5 -9.95 3.11 2.93
CA HIS A 5 -9.54 4.31 2.20
C HIS A 5 -9.62 5.56 3.09
N ALA A 6 -8.56 6.35 3.10
CA ALA A 6 -8.54 7.68 3.71
C ALA A 6 -8.13 8.71 2.68
N ALA A 7 -8.70 9.91 2.77
CA ALA A 7 -8.40 11.01 1.87
C ALA A 7 -8.63 12.35 2.57
N GLY A 8 -8.07 13.43 2.00
CA GLY A 8 -8.33 14.78 2.48
C GLY A 8 -7.83 15.08 3.88
N GLY A 9 -6.73 14.45 4.30
CA GLY A 9 -6.19 14.63 5.65
C GLY A 9 -6.94 13.87 6.73
N GLY A 10 -7.83 12.95 6.33
CA GLY A 10 -8.62 12.18 7.27
C GLY A 10 -7.82 11.20 8.11
N LYS A 11 -8.47 10.66 9.12
CA LYS A 11 -7.87 9.62 9.98
C LYS A 11 -8.72 8.37 9.90
N LEU A 12 -8.06 7.21 9.75
CA LEU A 12 -8.72 5.91 9.72
C LEU A 12 -8.02 4.95 10.65
N TYR A 13 -8.80 4.27 11.47
CA TYR A 13 -8.31 3.22 12.37
C TYR A 13 -9.10 1.94 12.09
N ALA A 14 -8.40 0.83 11.85
CA ALA A 14 -9.03 -0.45 11.55
C ALA A 14 -8.40 -1.57 12.36
N TRP A 15 -9.21 -2.53 12.81
CA TRP A 15 -8.76 -3.69 13.59
C TRP A 15 -9.33 -4.96 13.00
N ASP A 16 -8.46 -5.96 12.80
CA ASP A 16 -8.84 -7.34 12.47
C ASP A 16 -9.84 -7.46 11.31
N LEU A 17 -9.67 -6.67 10.26
CA LEU A 17 -10.50 -6.75 9.07
C LEU A 17 -10.00 -7.83 8.12
N ASN A 18 -10.90 -8.33 7.29
CA ASN A 18 -10.58 -9.16 6.14
C ASN A 18 -11.04 -8.42 4.89
N VAL A 19 -10.09 -7.86 4.15
CA VAL A 19 -10.37 -7.01 2.99
C VAL A 19 -9.82 -7.68 1.74
N GLU A 20 -10.64 -7.77 0.69
CA GLU A 20 -10.23 -8.28 -0.61
C GLU A 20 -10.73 -7.35 -1.71
N THR A 21 -9.86 -7.02 -2.65
CA THR A 21 -10.22 -6.22 -3.83
C THR A 21 -9.87 -6.97 -5.10
N ASP A 22 -10.68 -6.83 -6.14
CA ASP A 22 -10.49 -7.54 -7.40
C ASP A 22 -10.29 -6.63 -8.62
N GLY A 23 -10.60 -5.34 -8.50
CA GLY A 23 -10.50 -4.38 -9.59
C GLY A 23 -9.08 -3.93 -9.87
N GLU A 24 -8.86 -3.41 -11.07
CA GLU A 24 -7.61 -2.71 -11.39
C GLU A 24 -7.51 -1.43 -10.57
N SER A 25 -6.28 -1.07 -10.16
CA SER A 25 -6.00 0.11 -9.36
C SER A 25 -6.87 0.21 -8.10
N ALA A 26 -7.11 -0.93 -7.47
CA ALA A 26 -7.96 -1.07 -6.29
C ALA A 26 -7.15 -1.65 -5.12
N ALA A 27 -6.24 -0.86 -4.58
CA ALA A 27 -5.42 -1.26 -3.44
C ALA A 27 -6.28 -1.65 -2.22
N ALA A 28 -5.85 -2.66 -1.46
CA ALA A 28 -6.60 -3.11 -0.29
C ALA A 28 -6.57 -2.06 0.83
N ILE A 29 -5.43 -1.43 1.05
CA ILE A 29 -5.27 -0.26 1.94
C ILE A 29 -4.84 0.90 1.06
N ARG A 30 -5.61 1.99 1.09
CA ARG A 30 -5.39 3.09 0.18
C ARG A 30 -5.57 4.45 0.85
N SER A 31 -4.71 5.39 0.50
CA SER A 31 -4.93 6.80 0.77
C SER A 31 -4.88 7.59 -0.53
N ASP A 32 -5.55 8.72 -0.56
CA ASP A 32 -5.58 9.63 -1.69
C ASP A 32 -5.21 11.04 -1.26
N ARG A 33 -5.42 12.00 -2.15
CA ARG A 33 -5.02 13.39 -2.01
C ARG A 33 -5.32 13.98 -0.63
N GLY A 34 -4.38 14.79 -0.18
CA GLY A 34 -4.49 15.48 1.09
C GLY A 34 -3.82 14.73 2.23
N GLY A 35 -3.28 13.57 1.96
CA GLY A 35 -2.61 12.77 2.98
C GLY A 35 -3.55 12.30 4.07
N GLY A 36 -3.05 12.29 5.30
CA GLY A 36 -3.79 11.87 6.48
C GLY A 36 -3.05 10.82 7.26
N THR A 37 -3.77 10.08 8.08
CA THR A 37 -3.21 9.04 8.92
C THR A 37 -4.07 7.79 8.87
N MET A 38 -3.44 6.64 8.68
CA MET A 38 -4.10 5.35 8.79
C MET A 38 -3.34 4.47 9.77
N VAL A 39 -4.06 3.84 10.68
CA VAL A 39 -3.51 2.85 11.61
C VAL A 39 -4.35 1.58 11.49
N VAL A 40 -3.67 0.48 11.15
CA VAL A 40 -4.31 -0.81 10.92
C VAL A 40 -3.66 -1.82 11.85
N ASP A 41 -4.45 -2.48 12.68
CA ASP A 41 -3.97 -3.46 13.66
C ASP A 41 -4.66 -4.80 13.42
N GLY A 42 -3.90 -5.75 12.88
CA GLY A 42 -4.41 -7.08 12.59
C GLY A 42 -5.22 -7.18 11.31
N GLY A 43 -5.47 -8.40 10.89
CA GLY A 43 -6.30 -8.72 9.75
C GLY A 43 -5.54 -9.15 8.51
N THR A 44 -6.31 -9.35 7.44
CA THR A 44 -5.79 -9.73 6.12
C THR A 44 -6.28 -8.75 5.07
N TYR A 45 -5.37 -8.34 4.20
CA TYR A 45 -5.63 -7.31 3.19
C TYR A 45 -5.05 -7.81 1.88
N THR A 46 -5.92 -8.15 0.94
CA THR A 46 -5.54 -8.80 -0.32
C THR A 46 -6.07 -8.00 -1.50
N SER A 47 -5.18 -7.68 -2.43
CA SER A 47 -5.54 -7.11 -3.72
C SER A 47 -5.22 -8.11 -4.82
N ASN A 48 -6.17 -8.39 -5.70
CA ASN A 48 -6.04 -9.39 -6.76
C ASN A 48 -5.81 -8.78 -8.14
N GLY A 49 -6.17 -7.52 -8.33
CA GLY A 49 -6.12 -6.87 -9.63
C GLY A 49 -4.73 -6.47 -10.08
N VAL A 50 -4.55 -6.38 -11.38
CA VAL A 50 -3.32 -5.85 -11.98
C VAL A 50 -3.20 -4.38 -11.60
N GLY A 51 -1.98 -3.98 -11.22
CA GLY A 51 -1.72 -2.60 -10.81
C GLY A 51 -2.37 -2.19 -9.49
N SER A 52 -2.74 -3.17 -8.66
CA SER A 52 -3.41 -2.94 -7.38
C SER A 52 -2.50 -3.41 -6.25
N PRO A 53 -1.66 -2.53 -5.67
CA PRO A 53 -0.82 -2.92 -4.54
C PRO A 53 -1.68 -3.27 -3.32
N ALA A 54 -1.10 -4.02 -2.38
CA ALA A 54 -1.77 -4.24 -1.11
C ALA A 54 -1.91 -2.92 -0.35
N VAL A 55 -0.88 -2.07 -0.40
CA VAL A 55 -0.91 -0.73 0.20
C VAL A 55 -0.49 0.31 -0.84
N TYR A 56 -1.37 1.27 -1.10
CA TYR A 56 -1.05 2.47 -1.86
C TYR A 56 -1.03 3.66 -0.90
N CYS A 57 0.14 4.23 -0.69
CA CYS A 57 0.39 5.19 0.38
C CYS A 57 0.66 6.59 -0.14
N THR A 58 -0.25 7.51 0.12
CA THR A 58 -0.08 8.95 -0.04
C THR A 58 -0.35 9.67 1.29
N ALA A 59 -0.07 9.00 2.39
CA ALA A 59 -0.35 9.45 3.75
C ALA A 59 0.72 8.92 4.70
N ASP A 60 0.47 9.07 5.99
CA ASP A 60 1.26 8.44 7.04
C ASP A 60 0.48 7.19 7.51
N ILE A 61 1.00 6.02 7.15
CA ILE A 61 0.31 4.74 7.39
C ILE A 61 1.17 3.85 8.27
N ALA A 62 0.56 3.28 9.30
CA ALA A 62 1.15 2.25 10.14
C ALA A 62 0.27 1.00 10.13
N VAL A 63 0.87 -0.17 9.93
CA VAL A 63 0.16 -1.46 9.94
C VAL A 63 0.90 -2.41 10.87
N LYS A 64 0.15 -3.11 11.71
CA LYS A 64 0.69 -4.02 12.72
C LYS A 64 -0.01 -5.36 12.66
N ASP A 65 0.76 -6.43 12.79
CA ASP A 65 0.25 -7.81 12.93
C ASP A 65 -0.73 -8.20 11.83
N ALA A 66 -0.43 -7.86 10.58
CA ALA A 66 -1.32 -8.10 9.45
C ALA A 66 -0.64 -8.89 8.35
N THR A 67 -1.45 -9.52 7.51
CA THR A 67 -1.02 -10.16 6.27
C THR A 67 -1.47 -9.31 5.09
N LEU A 68 -0.51 -8.87 4.28
CA LEU A 68 -0.71 -7.94 3.18
C LEU A 68 -0.26 -8.62 1.88
N THR A 69 -1.18 -8.82 0.94
CA THR A 69 -0.90 -9.58 -0.28
C THR A 69 -1.40 -8.83 -1.52
N ALA A 70 -0.51 -8.68 -2.49
CA ALA A 70 -0.87 -8.22 -3.83
C ALA A 70 -0.61 -9.36 -4.82
N ASN A 71 -1.64 -9.84 -5.48
CA ASN A 71 -1.55 -10.99 -6.39
C ASN A 71 -1.29 -10.59 -7.85
N GLY A 72 -1.41 -9.33 -8.20
CA GLY A 72 -1.20 -8.84 -9.56
C GLY A 72 -0.41 -7.53 -9.62
N SER A 73 0.35 -7.21 -8.58
CA SER A 73 1.04 -5.91 -8.49
C SER A 73 2.21 -5.99 -7.52
N GLU A 74 2.95 -4.90 -7.43
CA GLU A 74 3.83 -4.67 -6.28
C GLU A 74 3.02 -4.71 -5.00
N ALA A 75 3.66 -5.10 -3.90
CA ALA A 75 2.98 -5.16 -2.61
C ALA A 75 2.69 -3.77 -2.06
N VAL A 76 3.63 -2.85 -2.21
CA VAL A 76 3.55 -1.49 -1.66
C VAL A 76 3.99 -0.47 -2.70
N CYS A 77 3.24 0.61 -2.77
CA CYS A 77 3.61 1.80 -3.53
C CYS A 77 3.47 3.02 -2.61
N ILE A 78 4.57 3.77 -2.42
CA ILE A 78 4.58 5.00 -1.62
C ILE A 78 4.92 6.16 -2.54
N GLU A 79 4.11 7.19 -2.50
CA GLU A 79 4.24 8.34 -3.39
C GLU A 79 4.57 9.60 -2.59
N GLY A 80 5.66 10.29 -2.96
CA GLY A 80 6.03 11.57 -2.42
C GLY A 80 6.47 11.54 -0.96
N LEU A 81 6.27 12.66 -0.27
CA LEU A 81 6.69 12.86 1.12
C LEU A 81 5.71 12.18 2.08
N ASN A 82 5.68 10.85 2.02
CA ASN A 82 4.77 10.05 2.85
C ASN A 82 5.51 8.84 3.41
N SER A 83 4.88 8.14 4.33
CA SER A 83 5.54 7.06 5.03
C SER A 83 4.63 5.87 5.27
N LEU A 84 5.21 4.68 5.17
CA LEU A 84 4.58 3.43 5.58
C LEU A 84 5.48 2.71 6.57
N HIS A 85 4.95 2.43 7.74
CA HIS A 85 5.62 1.62 8.76
C HIS A 85 4.85 0.32 8.96
N LEU A 86 5.54 -0.81 8.79
CA LEU A 86 4.98 -2.14 9.03
C LEU A 86 5.63 -2.75 10.27
N PHE A 87 4.81 -3.26 11.18
CA PHE A 87 5.26 -3.89 12.39
C PHE A 87 4.74 -5.32 12.42
N ASN A 88 5.65 -6.29 12.31
CA ASN A 88 5.33 -7.71 12.37
C ASN A 88 4.26 -8.12 11.34
N CYS A 89 4.44 -7.69 10.10
CA CYS A 89 3.54 -8.00 8.98
C CYS A 89 4.17 -8.98 8.01
N ASP A 90 3.33 -9.79 7.37
CA ASP A 90 3.75 -10.63 6.24
C ASP A 90 3.31 -9.95 4.95
N LEU A 91 4.27 -9.52 4.15
CA LEU A 91 4.05 -8.73 2.95
C LEU A 91 4.44 -9.53 1.71
N THR A 92 3.51 -9.71 0.79
CA THR A 92 3.74 -10.45 -0.46
C THR A 92 3.31 -9.62 -1.66
N GLY A 93 4.20 -9.52 -2.65
CA GLY A 93 3.91 -8.91 -3.94
C GLY A 93 4.06 -9.92 -5.06
N ASN A 94 3.33 -9.70 -6.14
CA ASN A 94 3.42 -10.53 -7.34
C ASN A 94 3.12 -9.66 -8.56
N MET A 95 4.04 -8.77 -8.89
CA MET A 95 3.88 -7.86 -10.01
C MET A 95 3.97 -8.63 -11.31
N SER A 96 2.98 -8.45 -12.18
CA SER A 96 2.96 -9.07 -13.50
C SER A 96 4.07 -8.49 -14.38
N ASP A 97 4.74 -9.37 -15.13
CA ASP A 97 5.73 -8.95 -16.13
C ASP A 97 4.99 -8.52 -17.40
N LEU A 98 4.66 -7.23 -17.44
CA LEU A 98 3.95 -6.64 -18.58
C LEU A 98 4.94 -6.00 -19.53
N SER A 99 4.61 -6.00 -20.83
CA SER A 99 5.48 -5.47 -21.87
C SER A 99 5.83 -3.99 -21.71
N GLN A 100 5.01 -3.22 -21.00
CA GLN A 100 5.29 -1.81 -20.71
C GLN A 100 6.18 -1.61 -19.48
N ASN A 101 6.47 -2.66 -18.73
CA ASN A 101 7.32 -2.58 -17.54
C ASN A 101 8.75 -2.99 -17.87
N ASP A 102 9.72 -2.16 -17.49
CA ASP A 102 11.14 -2.50 -17.62
C ASP A 102 11.57 -3.51 -16.55
N SER A 103 10.89 -3.51 -15.41
CA SER A 103 11.22 -4.36 -14.25
C SER A 103 9.97 -4.70 -13.46
N THR A 104 10.05 -5.76 -12.67
CA THR A 104 9.02 -6.09 -11.68
C THR A 104 9.50 -5.67 -10.29
N TRP A 105 8.58 -5.17 -9.47
CA TRP A 105 8.88 -4.57 -8.17
C TRP A 105 8.03 -5.22 -7.08
N THR A 106 8.58 -5.28 -5.86
CA THR A 106 7.80 -5.65 -4.67
C THR A 106 7.42 -4.41 -3.87
N VAL A 107 8.32 -3.45 -3.75
CA VAL A 107 8.07 -2.16 -3.08
C VAL A 107 8.55 -1.05 -4.01
N ILE A 108 7.70 -0.05 -4.24
CA ILE A 108 8.04 1.12 -5.05
C ILE A 108 7.92 2.37 -4.20
N LEU A 109 8.96 3.20 -4.23
CA LEU A 109 8.98 4.53 -3.63
C LEU A 109 9.31 5.53 -4.73
N TYR A 110 8.47 6.53 -4.93
CA TYR A 110 8.73 7.51 -5.98
C TYR A 110 8.20 8.90 -5.65
N GLN A 111 8.70 9.89 -6.37
CA GLN A 111 8.20 11.25 -6.28
C GLN A 111 6.78 11.33 -6.82
N SER A 112 6.00 12.25 -6.28
CA SER A 112 4.64 12.44 -6.77
C SER A 112 4.66 12.95 -8.21
N MET A 113 4.13 12.14 -9.11
CA MET A 113 4.01 12.47 -10.53
C MET A 113 2.59 12.88 -10.92
N SER A 114 1.62 12.49 -10.09
CA SER A 114 0.20 12.71 -10.36
C SER A 114 -0.39 13.89 -9.61
N GLY A 115 0.38 14.52 -8.71
CA GLY A 115 -0.11 15.56 -7.83
C GLY A 115 -0.92 15.06 -6.64
N ASP A 116 -0.89 13.76 -6.36
CA ASP A 116 -1.62 13.16 -5.25
C ASP A 116 -0.93 13.38 -3.90
N SER A 117 0.33 13.76 -3.89
CA SER A 117 1.07 14.03 -2.66
C SER A 117 2.11 15.13 -2.87
N GLU A 118 2.68 15.61 -1.77
CA GLU A 118 3.79 16.55 -1.82
C GLU A 118 5.05 15.86 -2.33
N VAL A 119 5.83 16.58 -3.12
CA VAL A 119 7.13 16.11 -3.58
C VAL A 119 8.08 16.03 -2.39
N GLY A 120 8.74 14.90 -2.25
CA GLY A 120 9.69 14.67 -1.16
C GLY A 120 10.11 13.22 -1.11
N ASN A 121 10.89 12.87 -0.09
CA ASN A 121 11.42 11.52 0.08
C ASN A 121 10.39 10.62 0.75
N SER A 122 10.04 9.54 0.07
CA SER A 122 9.20 8.50 0.63
C SER A 122 9.97 7.67 1.65
N THR A 123 9.27 7.16 2.67
CA THR A 123 9.85 6.29 3.68
C THR A 123 9.08 4.98 3.76
N PHE A 124 9.82 3.87 3.69
CA PHE A 124 9.30 2.55 3.97
C PHE A 124 10.14 1.93 5.08
N GLN A 125 9.47 1.53 6.17
CA GLN A 125 10.13 0.88 7.29
C GLN A 125 9.37 -0.39 7.66
N MET A 126 10.10 -1.47 7.88
CA MET A 126 9.54 -2.76 8.25
C MET A 126 10.29 -3.31 9.45
N ASP A 127 9.58 -3.53 10.55
CA ASP A 127 10.13 -4.09 11.79
C ASP A 127 9.50 -5.46 12.01
N GLY A 128 10.30 -6.52 11.87
CA GLY A 128 9.81 -7.90 11.95
C GLY A 128 8.94 -8.28 10.75
N GLY A 129 8.50 -9.54 10.73
CA GLY A 129 7.68 -10.06 9.66
C GLY A 129 8.48 -10.53 8.45
N THR A 130 7.80 -10.68 7.32
CA THR A 130 8.37 -11.24 6.08
C THR A 130 8.04 -10.36 4.88
N LEU A 131 8.95 -10.33 3.91
CA LEU A 131 8.76 -9.70 2.61
C LEU A 131 9.03 -10.75 1.54
N THR A 132 8.04 -11.01 0.70
CA THR A 132 8.09 -12.05 -0.33
C THR A 132 7.63 -11.50 -1.69
N SER A 133 8.30 -11.93 -2.75
CA SER A 133 7.88 -11.58 -4.11
C SER A 133 7.70 -12.81 -4.98
#